data_0eef51e6fdd0f42497c0af4b4bffdf51
#
_entry.id   0eef51e6fdd0f42497c0af4b4bffdf51
#
_cell.length_a   1.000
_cell.length_b   1.000
_cell.length_c   1.000
_cell.angle_alpha   90.00
_cell.angle_beta   90.00
_cell.angle_gamma   90.00
#
_symmetry.space_group_name_H-M   'P 1'
#
loop_
_entity.id
_entity.type
_entity.pdbx_description
1 polymer ?
#
loop_
_entity_poly.entity_id
_entity_poly.type
_entity_poly.pdbx_seq_one_letter_code
_entity_poly.pdbx_strand_id
1 'polypeptide(L)'
;LERNPIFWSCPMSNKWLIDIVDSDFLMHDMFGPARKYGYHLIQTEVTAIDRDKKQVRTAHGSIEYDYLILAGGIRYAYEAWFGNDRVAADYTRKNFPTAYIPNAEHLALKRKIRNFTGGTIVMTLPPPPHRCPPSPYERACIMAWWFKKNKIPAKIVILDPKPNIAPIGMGFRQAFEELYPDIITHVPNAKIREVDPFNKKIKTEAGDFTFNDAILMSPHQASDLVWMADLIGKTPEDKPTGWADIHPTMLHAKADPDVYVIGDSMGAISPLFGHYPKSGHVANAMGRIVAQYIGLRLADKEVKPILPDNLCYMLVNGEPREAIAVKFEYNLRQDGLIEQHQYDIDLRSADLVEEDFVWAKGLYNDFLSA
;
A
#
# COMPACT_ATOMS: atom_id res chain seq x y z
N LEU A 1 7.56 -0.08 18.89
CA LEU A 1 7.93 1.32 18.62
C LEU A 1 7.09 1.86 17.48
N GLU A 2 6.47 3.02 17.64
CA GLU A 2 5.67 3.68 16.61
C GLU A 2 5.81 5.20 16.75
N ARG A 3 6.06 5.90 15.65
CA ARG A 3 6.21 7.36 15.67
C ARG A 3 4.87 8.12 15.62
N ASN A 4 3.84 7.50 15.03
CA ASN A 4 2.52 8.13 14.89
C ASN A 4 1.67 7.84 16.13
N PRO A 5 0.93 8.81 16.65
CA PRO A 5 0.04 8.61 17.79
C PRO A 5 -1.25 7.86 17.43
N ILE A 6 -1.60 7.84 16.16
CA ILE A 6 -2.85 7.30 15.64
C ILE A 6 -2.55 6.30 14.52
N PHE A 7 -3.21 5.17 14.56
CA PHE A 7 -3.28 4.25 13.44
C PHE A 7 -4.29 4.74 12.41
N TRP A 8 -3.86 4.86 11.17
CA TRP A 8 -4.72 5.13 10.02
C TRP A 8 -4.84 3.88 9.17
N SER A 9 -6.05 3.39 8.97
CA SER A 9 -6.27 2.21 8.16
C SER A 9 -6.06 2.49 6.67
N CYS A 10 -5.36 1.60 5.97
CA CYS A 10 -5.31 1.57 4.51
C CYS A 10 -6.63 1.03 3.92
N PRO A 11 -7.16 -0.12 4.37
CA PRO A 11 -8.53 -0.52 4.05
C PRO A 11 -9.51 0.63 4.33
N MET A 12 -10.49 0.81 3.46
CA MET A 12 -11.55 1.82 3.52
C MET A 12 -11.09 3.28 3.33
N SER A 13 -9.78 3.57 3.24
CA SER A 13 -9.28 4.95 3.15
C SER A 13 -9.75 5.71 1.90
N ASN A 14 -9.92 5.03 0.77
CA ASN A 14 -10.52 5.64 -0.42
C ASN A 14 -11.98 6.05 -0.19
N LYS A 15 -12.77 5.21 0.50
CA LYS A 15 -14.18 5.47 0.82
C LYS A 15 -14.35 6.67 1.75
N TRP A 16 -13.37 6.89 2.62
CA TRP A 16 -13.33 8.06 3.48
C TRP A 16 -13.12 9.38 2.72
N LEU A 17 -12.40 9.37 1.60
CA LEU A 17 -12.17 10.59 0.79
C LEU A 17 -13.47 11.23 0.33
N ILE A 18 -14.53 10.47 0.16
CA ILE A 18 -15.85 10.88 -0.33
C ILE A 18 -16.98 10.68 0.70
N ASP A 19 -16.65 10.53 2.00
CA ASP A 19 -17.55 10.38 3.13
C ASP A 19 -18.51 9.18 3.09
N ILE A 20 -18.10 8.07 2.48
CA ILE A 20 -18.83 6.80 2.62
C ILE A 20 -18.57 6.19 4.01
N VAL A 21 -17.39 6.41 4.56
CA VAL A 21 -17.06 6.16 5.96
C VAL A 21 -16.54 7.44 6.61
N ASP A 22 -16.74 7.59 7.90
CA ASP A 22 -16.22 8.69 8.69
C ASP A 22 -14.79 8.44 9.21
N SER A 23 -14.25 9.41 9.93
CA SER A 23 -12.90 9.33 10.48
C SER A 23 -12.75 8.26 11.55
N ASP A 24 -13.80 8.00 12.33
CA ASP A 24 -13.77 7.05 13.44
C ASP A 24 -13.68 5.61 12.95
N PHE A 25 -14.11 5.38 11.70
CA PHE A 25 -13.92 4.09 11.05
C PHE A 25 -12.46 3.83 10.62
N LEU A 26 -11.65 4.87 10.40
CA LEU A 26 -10.28 4.77 9.89
C LEU A 26 -9.21 4.98 10.94
N MET A 27 -9.46 5.88 11.88
CA MET A 27 -8.45 6.35 12.82
C MET A 27 -8.69 5.73 14.18
N HIS A 28 -7.67 5.03 14.67
CA HIS A 28 -7.75 4.33 15.94
C HIS A 28 -6.58 4.71 16.83
N ASP A 29 -6.82 4.75 18.13
CA ASP A 29 -5.77 4.90 19.12
C ASP A 29 -4.93 3.62 19.21
N MET A 30 -3.65 3.76 19.50
CA MET A 30 -2.73 2.63 19.64
C MET A 30 -2.56 2.18 21.10
N PHE A 31 -2.98 2.98 22.08
CA PHE A 31 -2.84 2.65 23.50
C PHE A 31 -3.91 1.68 24.00
N GLY A 32 -5.12 1.73 23.41
CA GLY A 32 -6.17 0.77 23.72
C GLY A 32 -5.73 -0.67 23.55
N PRO A 33 -5.29 -1.07 22.33
CA PRO A 33 -4.73 -2.39 22.07
C PRO A 33 -3.53 -2.73 22.97
N ALA A 34 -2.61 -1.79 23.22
CA ALA A 34 -1.47 -2.01 24.09
C ALA A 34 -1.89 -2.40 25.50
N ARG A 35 -2.87 -1.71 26.07
CA ARG A 35 -3.44 -2.06 27.40
C ARG A 35 -4.16 -3.40 27.37
N LYS A 36 -4.94 -3.66 26.31
CA LYS A 36 -5.72 -4.89 26.20
C LYS A 36 -4.85 -6.13 26.09
N TYR A 37 -3.83 -6.07 25.24
CA TYR A 37 -2.97 -7.20 24.95
C TYR A 37 -1.69 -7.24 25.79
N GLY A 38 -1.45 -6.23 26.64
CA GLY A 38 -0.35 -6.21 27.61
C GLY A 38 1.04 -5.98 27.00
N TYR A 39 1.15 -5.36 25.83
CA TYR A 39 2.44 -5.00 25.26
C TYR A 39 2.82 -3.54 25.55
N HIS A 40 4.12 -3.26 25.56
CA HIS A 40 4.62 -1.91 25.77
C HIS A 40 4.63 -1.13 24.44
N LEU A 41 3.81 -0.09 24.35
CA LEU A 41 3.86 0.86 23.24
C LEU A 41 4.78 2.03 23.63
N ILE A 42 5.82 2.25 22.83
CA ILE A 42 6.72 3.40 22.97
C ILE A 42 6.56 4.28 21.74
N GLN A 43 5.98 5.45 21.94
CA GLN A 43 5.80 6.42 20.87
C GLN A 43 7.12 7.16 20.62
N THR A 44 7.87 6.70 19.63
CA THR A 44 9.16 7.26 19.25
C THR A 44 9.52 6.89 17.82
N GLU A 45 10.45 7.63 17.24
CA GLU A 45 11.04 7.32 15.94
C GLU A 45 12.32 6.50 16.12
N VAL A 46 12.47 5.45 15.32
CA VAL A 46 13.70 4.67 15.22
C VAL A 46 14.69 5.46 14.37
N THR A 47 15.90 5.68 14.90
CA THR A 47 16.96 6.46 14.24
C THR A 47 18.11 5.61 13.72
N ALA A 48 18.28 4.39 14.24
CA ALA A 48 19.25 3.41 13.73
C ALA A 48 18.88 1.99 14.21
N ILE A 49 19.34 0.99 13.47
CA ILE A 49 19.23 -0.42 13.81
C ILE A 49 20.62 -1.03 13.69
N ASP A 50 21.12 -1.61 14.78
CA ASP A 50 22.41 -2.28 14.87
C ASP A 50 22.14 -3.79 15.09
N ARG A 51 22.17 -4.57 14.00
CA ARG A 51 21.84 -6.01 14.05
C ARG A 51 22.90 -6.83 14.78
N ASP A 52 24.17 -6.44 14.68
CA ASP A 52 25.26 -7.17 15.34
C ASP A 52 25.14 -7.08 16.87
N LYS A 53 24.66 -5.93 17.36
CA LYS A 53 24.41 -5.73 18.80
C LYS A 53 22.99 -6.04 19.22
N LYS A 54 22.12 -6.43 18.27
CA LYS A 54 20.67 -6.59 18.50
C LYS A 54 20.05 -5.38 19.20
N GLN A 55 20.33 -4.17 18.71
CA GLN A 55 19.86 -2.92 19.29
C GLN A 55 19.09 -2.06 18.28
N VAL A 56 17.99 -1.50 18.73
CA VAL A 56 17.25 -0.44 18.03
C VAL A 56 17.47 0.87 18.78
N ARG A 57 17.91 1.92 18.07
CA ARG A 57 18.17 3.24 18.64
C ARG A 57 17.03 4.20 18.35
N THR A 58 16.76 5.05 19.33
CA THR A 58 15.79 6.15 19.24
C THR A 58 16.43 7.43 19.78
N ALA A 59 15.74 8.56 19.66
CA ALA A 59 16.19 9.82 20.29
C ALA A 59 16.27 9.73 21.85
N HIS A 60 15.60 8.75 22.45
CA HIS A 60 15.49 8.60 23.91
C HIS A 60 16.32 7.44 24.48
N GLY A 61 17.10 6.75 23.66
CA GLY A 61 17.94 5.64 24.08
C GLY A 61 17.90 4.45 23.14
N SER A 62 18.44 3.32 23.59
CA SER A 62 18.50 2.07 22.83
C SER A 62 17.67 0.98 23.51
N ILE A 63 17.09 0.12 22.68
CA ILE A 63 16.34 -1.06 23.13
C ILE A 63 17.01 -2.29 22.53
N GLU A 64 17.33 -3.26 23.38
CA GLU A 64 17.84 -4.57 22.95
C GLU A 64 16.67 -5.50 22.61
N TYR A 65 16.93 -6.45 21.71
CA TYR A 65 15.93 -7.42 21.28
C TYR A 65 16.50 -8.82 21.12
N ASP A 66 15.69 -9.83 21.34
CA ASP A 66 15.96 -11.21 20.92
C ASP A 66 15.47 -11.42 19.48
N TYR A 67 14.29 -10.89 19.16
CA TYR A 67 13.69 -10.88 17.84
C TYR A 67 13.24 -9.47 17.47
N LEU A 68 13.47 -9.09 16.22
CA LEU A 68 13.03 -7.80 15.67
C LEU A 68 12.02 -8.01 14.53
N ILE A 69 10.90 -7.30 14.58
CA ILE A 69 9.91 -7.30 13.50
C ILE A 69 9.87 -5.91 12.87
N LEU A 70 10.21 -5.82 11.59
CA LEU A 70 10.14 -4.60 10.78
C LEU A 70 8.84 -4.58 9.98
N ALA A 71 7.91 -3.72 10.40
CA ALA A 71 6.58 -3.57 9.80
C ALA A 71 6.31 -2.14 9.31
N GLY A 72 7.34 -1.44 8.85
CA GLY A 72 7.30 0.00 8.52
C GLY A 72 6.54 0.36 7.22
N GLY A 73 6.05 -0.62 6.46
CA GLY A 73 5.31 -0.38 5.22
C GLY A 73 6.22 0.07 4.07
N ILE A 74 5.89 1.19 3.43
CA ILE A 74 6.62 1.73 2.27
C ILE A 74 7.21 3.11 2.54
N ARG A 75 8.16 3.50 1.67
CA ARG A 75 8.54 4.90 1.45
C ARG A 75 8.23 5.32 0.02
N TYR A 76 8.10 6.61 -0.22
CA TYR A 76 8.04 7.20 -1.56
C TYR A 76 9.44 7.43 -2.09
N ALA A 77 9.76 6.88 -3.26
CA ALA A 77 11.06 7.04 -3.90
C ALA A 77 11.05 8.20 -4.90
N TYR A 78 10.86 9.44 -4.42
CA TYR A 78 10.87 10.64 -5.27
C TYR A 78 12.21 10.88 -5.97
N GLU A 79 13.29 10.32 -5.44
CA GLU A 79 14.60 10.34 -6.08
C GLU A 79 14.62 9.65 -7.46
N ALA A 80 13.68 8.77 -7.72
CA ALA A 80 13.51 8.16 -9.04
C ALA A 80 13.06 9.15 -10.12
N TRP A 81 12.40 10.24 -9.72
CA TRP A 81 11.95 11.31 -10.63
C TRP A 81 12.87 12.53 -10.61
N PHE A 82 13.37 12.89 -9.43
CA PHE A 82 14.02 14.17 -9.18
C PHE A 82 15.51 14.05 -8.82
N GLY A 83 16.03 12.81 -8.72
CA GLY A 83 17.42 12.63 -8.25
C GLY A 83 17.63 13.27 -6.89
N ASN A 84 18.57 14.22 -6.83
CA ASN A 84 18.89 14.97 -5.60
C ASN A 84 18.10 16.27 -5.43
N ASP A 85 17.17 16.60 -6.33
CA ASP A 85 16.35 17.81 -6.24
C ASP A 85 15.28 17.65 -5.16
N ARG A 86 15.64 18.00 -3.92
CA ARG A 86 14.73 17.98 -2.77
C ARG A 86 13.61 19.01 -2.89
N VAL A 87 13.83 20.12 -3.59
CA VAL A 87 12.83 21.19 -3.74
C VAL A 87 11.66 20.66 -4.59
N ALA A 88 11.95 20.01 -5.71
CA ALA A 88 10.93 19.41 -6.56
C ALA A 88 10.20 18.25 -5.84
N ALA A 89 10.94 17.40 -5.10
CA ALA A 89 10.35 16.29 -4.32
C ALA A 89 9.40 16.80 -3.24
N ASP A 90 9.81 17.78 -2.43
CA ASP A 90 9.00 18.35 -1.35
C ASP A 90 7.80 19.13 -1.89
N TYR A 91 7.99 19.87 -2.97
CA TYR A 91 6.90 20.56 -3.66
C TYR A 91 5.85 19.54 -4.16
N THR A 92 6.30 18.45 -4.78
CA THR A 92 5.41 17.39 -5.27
C THR A 92 4.63 16.74 -4.14
N ARG A 93 5.29 16.33 -3.08
CA ARG A 93 4.64 15.73 -1.89
C ARG A 93 3.59 16.64 -1.29
N LYS A 94 3.88 17.94 -1.18
CA LYS A 94 2.99 18.92 -0.58
C LYS A 94 1.78 19.26 -1.45
N ASN A 95 1.99 19.40 -2.77
CA ASN A 95 0.97 19.92 -3.67
C ASN A 95 0.19 18.83 -4.40
N PHE A 96 0.76 17.62 -4.56
CA PHE A 96 0.14 16.50 -5.28
C PHE A 96 0.13 15.23 -4.41
N PRO A 97 -0.52 15.29 -3.23
CA PRO A 97 -0.53 14.22 -2.23
C PRO A 97 -1.14 12.93 -2.79
N THR A 98 -0.60 11.81 -2.36
CA THR A 98 -1.00 10.47 -2.82
C THR A 98 -1.73 9.65 -1.78
N ALA A 99 -1.50 9.93 -0.49
CA ALA A 99 -2.15 9.28 0.64
C ALA A 99 -2.01 7.74 0.64
N TYR A 100 -0.78 7.24 0.42
CA TYR A 100 -0.41 5.83 0.58
C TYR A 100 0.42 5.56 1.82
N ILE A 101 0.96 6.60 2.47
CA ILE A 101 1.59 6.52 3.79
C ILE A 101 0.65 7.19 4.80
N PRO A 102 0.28 6.50 5.88
CA PRO A 102 -0.66 7.03 6.88
C PRO A 102 -0.11 8.29 7.57
N ASN A 103 -0.71 9.44 7.27
CA ASN A 103 -0.38 10.72 7.91
C ASN A 103 -1.37 11.81 7.47
N ALA A 104 -1.04 13.09 7.74
CA ALA A 104 -1.82 14.27 7.33
C ALA A 104 -2.04 14.40 5.82
N GLU A 105 -1.31 13.64 4.99
CA GLU A 105 -1.47 13.60 3.53
C GLU A 105 -2.88 13.16 3.12
N HIS A 106 -3.51 12.27 3.90
CA HIS A 106 -4.91 11.87 3.68
C HIS A 106 -5.87 13.05 3.78
N LEU A 107 -5.69 13.92 4.77
CA LEU A 107 -6.48 15.15 4.93
C LEU A 107 -6.24 16.12 3.76
N ALA A 108 -4.99 16.25 3.32
CA ALA A 108 -4.64 17.09 2.18
C ALA A 108 -5.30 16.60 0.88
N LEU A 109 -5.27 15.28 0.62
CA LEU A 109 -5.91 14.67 -0.54
C LEU A 109 -7.43 14.84 -0.50
N LYS A 110 -8.08 14.58 0.65
CA LYS A 110 -9.52 14.77 0.80
C LYS A 110 -9.94 16.21 0.52
N ARG A 111 -9.20 17.18 1.08
CA ARG A 111 -9.45 18.61 0.85
C ARG A 111 -9.26 18.96 -0.63
N LYS A 112 -8.24 18.43 -1.29
CA LYS A 112 -7.97 18.61 -2.72
C LYS A 112 -9.17 18.16 -3.56
N ILE A 113 -9.65 16.93 -3.36
CA ILE A 113 -10.79 16.36 -4.10
C ILE A 113 -12.05 17.22 -3.90
N ARG A 114 -12.31 17.63 -2.65
CA ARG A 114 -13.49 18.43 -2.32
C ARG A 114 -13.49 19.84 -2.88
N ASN A 115 -12.32 20.44 -2.98
CA ASN A 115 -12.15 21.81 -3.47
C ASN A 115 -11.92 21.87 -4.99
N PHE A 116 -11.86 20.72 -5.65
CA PHE A 116 -11.67 20.70 -7.11
C PHE A 116 -12.93 21.19 -7.83
N THR A 117 -12.76 22.18 -8.70
CA THR A 117 -13.88 22.86 -9.36
C THR A 117 -14.02 22.50 -10.83
N GLY A 118 -13.09 21.71 -11.37
CA GLY A 118 -13.13 21.26 -12.77
C GLY A 118 -11.76 21.26 -13.45
N GLY A 119 -11.70 20.62 -14.63
CA GLY A 119 -10.49 20.44 -15.40
C GLY A 119 -9.95 19.02 -15.36
N THR A 120 -8.68 18.83 -15.69
CA THR A 120 -8.03 17.51 -15.76
C THR A 120 -7.22 17.23 -14.49
N ILE A 121 -7.52 16.10 -13.84
CA ILE A 121 -6.66 15.49 -12.80
C ILE A 121 -5.88 14.36 -13.44
N VAL A 122 -4.56 14.40 -13.34
CA VAL A 122 -3.69 13.27 -13.72
C VAL A 122 -3.37 12.45 -12.49
N MET A 123 -3.48 11.13 -12.62
CA MET A 123 -3.03 10.16 -11.62
C MET A 123 -1.89 9.34 -12.20
N THR A 124 -0.69 9.41 -11.63
CA THR A 124 0.40 8.50 -12.00
C THR A 124 0.30 7.22 -11.19
N LEU A 125 0.52 6.06 -11.80
CA LEU A 125 0.67 4.81 -11.09
C LEU A 125 2.15 4.46 -10.94
N PRO A 126 2.59 3.98 -9.77
CA PRO A 126 3.95 3.49 -9.61
C PRO A 126 4.17 2.22 -10.43
N PRO A 127 5.40 1.95 -10.89
CA PRO A 127 5.73 0.64 -11.44
C PRO A 127 5.57 -0.45 -10.35
N PRO A 128 5.15 -1.68 -10.72
CA PRO A 128 5.08 -2.78 -9.78
C PRO A 128 6.48 -3.17 -9.22
N PRO A 129 6.55 -3.67 -7.98
CA PRO A 129 5.47 -3.78 -7.03
C PRO A 129 5.20 -2.45 -6.29
N HIS A 130 3.94 -2.20 -5.97
CA HIS A 130 3.56 -1.02 -5.18
C HIS A 130 2.43 -1.36 -4.20
N ARG A 131 2.23 -0.49 -3.19
CA ARG A 131 1.15 -0.64 -2.20
C ARG A 131 -0.21 -0.59 -2.87
N CYS A 132 -1.08 -1.55 -2.49
CA CYS A 132 -2.49 -1.65 -2.86
C CYS A 132 -2.70 -1.53 -4.38
N PRO A 133 -2.31 -2.53 -5.19
CA PRO A 133 -2.37 -2.45 -6.65
C PRO A 133 -3.72 -2.03 -7.25
N PRO A 134 -4.91 -2.45 -6.74
CA PRO A 134 -6.19 -2.00 -7.28
C PRO A 134 -6.61 -0.60 -6.82
N SER A 135 -6.05 -0.07 -5.73
CA SER A 135 -6.50 1.17 -5.10
C SER A 135 -6.48 2.41 -6.01
N PRO A 136 -5.51 2.62 -6.93
CA PRO A 136 -5.56 3.76 -7.84
C PRO A 136 -6.80 3.76 -8.74
N TYR A 137 -7.21 2.60 -9.20
CA TYR A 137 -8.39 2.45 -10.07
C TYR A 137 -9.69 2.64 -9.28
N GLU A 138 -9.78 2.08 -8.06
CA GLU A 138 -10.86 2.37 -7.12
C GLU A 138 -10.96 3.86 -6.86
N ARG A 139 -9.83 4.52 -6.55
CA ARG A 139 -9.78 5.96 -6.29
C ARG A 139 -10.29 6.78 -7.48
N ALA A 140 -9.93 6.39 -8.70
CA ALA A 140 -10.45 7.04 -9.90
C ALA A 140 -11.99 6.89 -10.02
N CYS A 141 -12.53 5.68 -9.78
CA CYS A 141 -13.98 5.44 -9.78
C CYS A 141 -14.71 6.31 -8.77
N ILE A 142 -14.27 6.33 -7.51
CA ILE A 142 -14.97 7.07 -6.46
C ILE A 142 -14.83 8.59 -6.63
N MET A 143 -13.70 9.07 -7.14
CA MET A 143 -13.54 10.47 -7.51
C MET A 143 -14.46 10.84 -8.68
N ALA A 144 -14.54 9.98 -9.70
CA ALA A 144 -15.43 10.20 -10.85
C ALA A 144 -16.90 10.22 -10.40
N TRP A 145 -17.31 9.30 -9.52
CA TRP A 145 -18.63 9.33 -8.90
C TRP A 145 -18.88 10.64 -8.16
N TRP A 146 -17.94 11.09 -7.32
CA TRP A 146 -18.03 12.33 -6.58
C TRP A 146 -18.19 13.53 -7.50
N PHE A 147 -17.39 13.63 -8.56
CA PHE A 147 -17.46 14.73 -9.53
C PHE A 147 -18.78 14.71 -10.30
N LYS A 148 -19.24 13.54 -10.75
CA LYS A 148 -20.53 13.36 -11.43
C LYS A 148 -21.70 13.78 -10.55
N LYS A 149 -21.74 13.32 -9.28
CA LYS A 149 -22.77 13.66 -8.31
C LYS A 149 -22.84 15.16 -8.04
N ASN A 150 -21.69 15.80 -7.94
CA ASN A 150 -21.60 17.24 -7.64
C ASN A 150 -21.56 18.12 -8.91
N LYS A 151 -21.76 17.54 -10.09
CA LYS A 151 -21.76 18.25 -11.39
C LYS A 151 -20.48 19.04 -11.64
N ILE A 152 -19.32 18.51 -11.19
CA ILE A 152 -18.00 19.11 -11.40
C ILE A 152 -17.48 18.65 -12.78
N PRO A 153 -17.15 19.58 -13.72
CA PRO A 153 -16.69 19.23 -15.07
C PRO A 153 -15.23 18.74 -15.02
N ALA A 154 -15.03 17.50 -14.58
CA ALA A 154 -13.72 16.90 -14.36
C ALA A 154 -13.38 15.82 -15.39
N LYS A 155 -12.09 15.69 -15.69
CA LYS A 155 -11.48 14.55 -16.37
C LYS A 155 -10.44 13.93 -15.45
N ILE A 156 -10.35 12.61 -15.43
CA ILE A 156 -9.32 11.84 -14.70
C ILE A 156 -8.53 11.05 -15.72
N VAL A 157 -7.23 11.31 -15.80
CA VAL A 157 -6.31 10.58 -16.68
C VAL A 157 -5.40 9.73 -15.84
N ILE A 158 -5.49 8.40 -15.98
CA ILE A 158 -4.68 7.43 -15.27
C ILE A 158 -3.48 7.07 -16.14
N LEU A 159 -2.27 7.48 -15.74
CA LEU A 159 -1.03 7.12 -16.42
C LEU A 159 -0.47 5.83 -15.79
N ASP A 160 -0.69 4.71 -16.46
CA ASP A 160 -0.35 3.38 -15.98
C ASP A 160 0.89 2.84 -16.72
N PRO A 161 1.98 2.51 -16.02
CA PRO A 161 3.16 1.92 -16.67
C PRO A 161 2.92 0.50 -17.20
N LYS A 162 1.83 -0.16 -16.77
CA LYS A 162 1.47 -1.50 -17.22
C LYS A 162 0.71 -1.47 -18.54
N PRO A 163 0.75 -2.57 -19.33
CA PRO A 163 -0.02 -2.68 -20.58
C PRO A 163 -1.52 -2.86 -20.31
N ASN A 164 -1.91 -3.34 -19.15
CA ASN A 164 -3.30 -3.62 -18.78
C ASN A 164 -3.58 -3.24 -17.33
N ILE A 165 -4.85 -2.96 -17.04
CA ILE A 165 -5.34 -2.85 -15.67
C ILE A 165 -5.17 -4.21 -14.99
N ALA A 166 -4.54 -4.23 -13.83
CA ALA A 166 -4.32 -5.43 -13.01
C ALA A 166 -4.15 -5.05 -11.54
N PRO A 167 -4.75 -5.83 -10.61
CA PRO A 167 -5.69 -6.95 -10.81
C PRO A 167 -7.09 -6.47 -11.22
N ILE A 168 -8.02 -7.40 -11.50
CA ILE A 168 -9.44 -7.19 -11.82
C ILE A 168 -9.62 -6.25 -13.01
N GLY A 169 -8.91 -6.56 -14.11
CA GLY A 169 -8.89 -5.68 -15.27
C GLY A 169 -10.24 -5.55 -15.98
N MET A 170 -11.06 -6.61 -15.99
CA MET A 170 -12.38 -6.58 -16.62
C MET A 170 -13.36 -5.74 -15.79
N GLY A 171 -13.43 -5.95 -14.49
CA GLY A 171 -14.35 -5.21 -13.61
C GLY A 171 -14.10 -3.72 -13.60
N PHE A 172 -12.82 -3.28 -13.55
CA PHE A 172 -12.50 -1.85 -13.65
C PHE A 172 -12.79 -1.27 -15.04
N ARG A 173 -12.49 -2.00 -16.13
CA ARG A 173 -12.83 -1.52 -17.47
C ARG A 173 -14.33 -1.31 -17.62
N GLN A 174 -15.14 -2.28 -17.22
CA GLN A 174 -16.60 -2.15 -17.24
C GLN A 174 -17.06 -0.95 -16.41
N ALA A 175 -16.51 -0.73 -15.22
CA ALA A 175 -16.84 0.43 -14.41
C ALA A 175 -16.48 1.76 -15.12
N PHE A 176 -15.31 1.84 -15.75
CA PHE A 176 -14.89 3.06 -16.47
C PHE A 176 -15.78 3.33 -17.68
N GLU A 177 -16.07 2.30 -18.48
CA GLU A 177 -16.81 2.43 -19.73
C GLU A 177 -18.32 2.62 -19.51
N GLU A 178 -18.92 1.98 -18.50
CA GLU A 178 -20.36 2.05 -18.24
C GLU A 178 -20.76 3.20 -17.30
N LEU A 179 -19.96 3.45 -16.26
CA LEU A 179 -20.31 4.45 -15.24
C LEU A 179 -19.69 5.83 -15.51
N TYR A 180 -18.46 5.86 -16.07
CA TYR A 180 -17.64 7.08 -16.19
C TYR A 180 -16.97 7.27 -17.55
N PRO A 181 -17.66 6.97 -18.70
CA PRO A 181 -17.03 7.00 -20.03
C PRO A 181 -16.47 8.37 -20.41
N ASP A 182 -17.11 9.44 -19.90
CA ASP A 182 -16.71 10.81 -20.19
C ASP A 182 -15.76 11.42 -19.17
N ILE A 183 -15.44 10.69 -18.07
CA ILE A 183 -14.65 11.21 -16.96
C ILE A 183 -13.30 10.52 -16.85
N ILE A 184 -13.24 9.18 -16.93
CA ILE A 184 -12.02 8.41 -16.74
C ILE A 184 -11.40 8.03 -18.07
N THR A 185 -10.10 8.30 -18.21
CA THR A 185 -9.27 7.83 -19.33
C THR A 185 -8.11 7.03 -18.77
N HIS A 186 -7.99 5.76 -19.10
CA HIS A 186 -6.83 4.92 -18.79
C HIS A 186 -5.83 4.95 -19.94
N VAL A 187 -4.58 5.31 -19.64
CA VAL A 187 -3.47 5.35 -20.59
C VAL A 187 -2.47 4.26 -20.20
N PRO A 188 -2.47 3.10 -20.87
CA PRO A 188 -1.51 2.04 -20.63
C PRO A 188 -0.12 2.37 -21.17
N ASN A 189 0.91 1.63 -20.73
CA ASN A 189 2.31 1.80 -21.14
C ASN A 189 2.85 3.22 -20.91
N ALA A 190 2.25 3.97 -19.98
CA ALA A 190 2.61 5.34 -19.67
C ALA A 190 3.73 5.41 -18.60
N LYS A 191 4.83 4.70 -18.82
CA LYS A 191 6.00 4.78 -17.93
C LYS A 191 6.52 6.21 -17.88
N ILE A 192 6.64 6.74 -16.67
CA ILE A 192 7.09 8.11 -16.43
C ILE A 192 8.56 8.26 -16.83
N ARG A 193 8.87 9.28 -17.61
CA ARG A 193 10.23 9.69 -17.99
C ARG A 193 10.68 10.96 -17.27
N GLU A 194 9.75 11.89 -17.10
CA GLU A 194 10.03 13.19 -16.48
C GLU A 194 8.76 13.72 -15.80
N VAL A 195 8.91 14.33 -14.64
CA VAL A 195 7.85 15.06 -13.95
C VAL A 195 8.32 16.49 -13.70
N ASP A 196 7.58 17.47 -14.22
CA ASP A 196 7.74 18.89 -13.91
C ASP A 196 6.55 19.34 -13.06
N PRO A 197 6.67 19.31 -11.73
CA PRO A 197 5.55 19.64 -10.85
C PRO A 197 5.23 21.13 -10.85
N PHE A 198 6.19 21.99 -11.21
CA PHE A 198 6.03 23.46 -11.21
C PHE A 198 5.22 23.91 -12.42
N ASN A 199 5.51 23.36 -13.60
CA ASN A 199 4.79 23.66 -14.85
C ASN A 199 3.65 22.69 -15.11
N LYS A 200 3.37 21.75 -14.19
CA LYS A 200 2.27 20.77 -14.29
C LYS A 200 2.33 19.94 -15.56
N LYS A 201 3.51 19.37 -15.84
CA LYS A 201 3.77 18.55 -17.02
C LYS A 201 4.37 17.21 -16.64
N ILE A 202 4.00 16.16 -17.38
CA ILE A 202 4.54 14.82 -17.25
C ILE A 202 4.86 14.30 -18.63
N LYS A 203 6.08 13.77 -18.82
CA LYS A 203 6.48 13.04 -20.03
C LYS A 203 6.50 11.55 -19.74
N THR A 204 5.87 10.78 -20.62
CA THR A 204 5.79 9.33 -20.50
C THR A 204 6.20 8.65 -21.81
N GLU A 205 6.25 7.32 -21.78
CA GLU A 205 6.43 6.53 -23.02
C GLU A 205 5.20 6.57 -23.93
N ALA A 206 4.02 6.88 -23.38
CA ALA A 206 2.77 7.00 -24.11
C ALA A 206 2.46 8.44 -24.59
N GLY A 207 3.32 9.42 -24.29
CA GLY A 207 3.15 10.82 -24.68
C GLY A 207 3.32 11.81 -23.51
N ASP A 208 3.08 13.07 -23.80
CA ASP A 208 3.21 14.17 -22.85
C ASP A 208 1.84 14.63 -22.36
N PHE A 209 1.73 14.90 -21.06
CA PHE A 209 0.49 15.29 -20.40
C PHE A 209 0.66 16.57 -19.61
N THR A 210 -0.38 17.40 -19.65
CA THR A 210 -0.54 18.56 -18.77
C THR A 210 -1.77 18.37 -17.90
N PHE A 211 -1.83 19.04 -16.75
CA PHE A 211 -2.93 18.86 -15.82
C PHE A 211 -3.29 20.16 -15.10
N ASN A 212 -4.53 20.26 -14.66
CA ASN A 212 -4.97 21.30 -13.74
C ASN A 212 -4.58 20.96 -12.32
N ASP A 213 -4.75 19.68 -11.95
CA ASP A 213 -4.31 19.10 -10.69
C ASP A 213 -3.87 17.64 -10.86
N ALA A 214 -3.23 17.05 -9.84
CA ALA A 214 -2.71 15.69 -9.95
C ALA A 214 -2.65 14.95 -8.61
N ILE A 215 -2.57 13.62 -8.71
CA ILE A 215 -2.15 12.69 -7.65
C ILE A 215 -0.89 12.01 -8.17
N LEU A 216 0.28 12.48 -7.72
CA LEU A 216 1.57 12.05 -8.28
C LEU A 216 2.20 10.95 -7.44
N MET A 217 1.79 9.70 -7.70
CA MET A 217 2.33 8.52 -7.03
C MET A 217 3.70 8.19 -7.60
N SER A 218 4.76 8.49 -6.82
CA SER A 218 6.13 8.10 -7.14
C SER A 218 6.33 6.59 -7.00
N PRO A 219 7.40 6.00 -7.50
CA PRO A 219 7.76 4.63 -7.19
C PRO A 219 7.78 4.39 -5.68
N HIS A 220 7.36 3.19 -5.26
CA HIS A 220 7.39 2.76 -3.87
C HIS A 220 8.61 1.86 -3.62
N GLN A 221 9.10 1.90 -2.39
CA GLN A 221 10.15 1.01 -1.89
C GLN A 221 9.84 0.60 -0.45
N ALA A 222 10.59 -0.36 0.08
CA ALA A 222 10.55 -0.73 1.49
C ALA A 222 10.80 0.49 2.38
N SER A 223 10.20 0.48 3.57
CA SER A 223 10.36 1.56 4.55
C SER A 223 11.83 1.83 4.89
N ASP A 224 12.12 3.03 5.36
CA ASP A 224 13.46 3.42 5.78
C ASP A 224 14.07 2.50 6.84
N LEU A 225 13.23 1.81 7.65
CA LEU A 225 13.69 0.83 8.65
C LEU A 225 14.46 -0.34 8.02
N VAL A 226 14.03 -0.81 6.84
CA VAL A 226 14.71 -1.91 6.13
C VAL A 226 16.05 -1.45 5.56
N TRP A 227 16.12 -0.19 5.08
CA TRP A 227 17.37 0.43 4.64
C TRP A 227 18.33 0.65 5.81
N MET A 228 17.85 1.15 6.95
CA MET A 228 18.63 1.32 8.18
C MET A 228 19.19 0.00 8.71
N ALA A 229 18.46 -1.09 8.53
CA ALA A 229 18.89 -2.43 8.95
C ALA A 229 19.80 -3.13 7.94
N ASP A 230 20.13 -2.51 6.80
CA ASP A 230 20.91 -3.11 5.70
C ASP A 230 20.35 -4.47 5.25
N LEU A 231 19.03 -4.50 4.99
CA LEU A 231 18.30 -5.71 4.59
C LEU A 231 17.68 -5.61 3.19
N ILE A 232 18.05 -4.59 2.41
CA ILE A 232 17.59 -4.44 1.03
C ILE A 232 18.27 -5.48 0.15
N GLY A 233 17.45 -6.22 -0.59
CA GLY A 233 17.95 -7.18 -1.56
C GLY A 233 18.68 -6.52 -2.73
N LYS A 234 19.53 -7.28 -3.39
CA LYS A 234 20.32 -6.83 -4.52
C LYS A 234 20.01 -7.64 -5.78
N THR A 235 20.13 -6.98 -6.93
CA THR A 235 20.09 -7.63 -8.22
C THR A 235 21.41 -8.38 -8.50
N PRO A 236 21.50 -9.23 -9.54
CA PRO A 236 22.76 -9.86 -9.95
C PRO A 236 23.89 -8.84 -10.23
N GLU A 237 23.54 -7.61 -10.61
CA GLU A 237 24.50 -6.51 -10.88
C GLU A 237 24.82 -5.70 -9.60
N ASP A 238 24.53 -6.24 -8.41
CA ASP A 238 24.75 -5.61 -7.10
C ASP A 238 23.98 -4.28 -6.86
N LYS A 239 22.88 -4.06 -7.60
CA LYS A 239 22.04 -2.88 -7.43
C LYS A 239 20.92 -3.17 -6.44
N PRO A 240 20.57 -2.22 -5.55
CA PRO A 240 19.48 -2.42 -4.62
C PRO A 240 18.14 -2.60 -5.35
N THR A 241 17.37 -3.62 -4.94
CA THR A 241 16.03 -3.87 -5.48
C THR A 241 15.00 -2.88 -4.94
N GLY A 242 15.30 -2.20 -3.85
CA GLY A 242 14.38 -1.34 -3.11
C GLY A 242 13.47 -2.08 -2.12
N TRP A 243 13.58 -3.40 -2.01
CA TRP A 243 12.74 -4.26 -1.17
C TRP A 243 13.59 -5.19 -0.32
N ALA A 244 13.04 -5.65 0.82
CA ALA A 244 13.74 -6.54 1.73
C ALA A 244 14.07 -7.90 1.11
N ASP A 245 15.28 -8.41 1.33
CA ASP A 245 15.64 -9.80 0.98
C ASP A 245 15.26 -10.74 2.11
N ILE A 246 14.20 -11.51 1.92
CA ILE A 246 13.62 -12.35 2.96
C ILE A 246 13.55 -13.82 2.54
N HIS A 247 13.46 -14.68 3.55
CA HIS A 247 13.14 -16.09 3.31
C HIS A 247 11.65 -16.21 2.94
N PRO A 248 11.29 -16.78 1.77
CA PRO A 248 9.95 -16.67 1.22
C PRO A 248 8.86 -17.31 2.06
N THR A 249 9.16 -18.34 2.83
CA THR A 249 8.18 -19.06 3.67
C THR A 249 8.30 -18.74 5.16
N MET A 250 9.49 -18.30 5.62
CA MET A 250 9.73 -18.04 7.05
C MET A 250 9.66 -16.56 7.42
N LEU A 251 9.61 -15.65 6.43
CA LEU A 251 9.42 -14.20 6.58
C LEU A 251 10.54 -13.46 7.35
N HIS A 252 11.62 -14.15 7.75
CA HIS A 252 12.79 -13.48 8.30
C HIS A 252 13.72 -13.00 7.18
N ALA A 253 14.57 -12.03 7.47
CA ALA A 253 15.61 -11.61 6.56
C ALA A 253 16.57 -12.77 6.26
N LYS A 254 17.03 -12.93 5.01
CA LYS A 254 18.00 -13.98 4.69
C LYS A 254 19.33 -13.75 5.40
N ALA A 255 19.70 -12.49 5.61
CA ALA A 255 20.95 -12.14 6.29
C ALA A 255 20.88 -12.28 7.82
N ASP A 256 19.67 -12.41 8.41
CA ASP A 256 19.51 -12.46 9.87
C ASP A 256 18.18 -13.16 10.23
N PRO A 257 18.24 -14.41 10.73
CA PRO A 257 17.03 -15.19 11.04
C PRO A 257 16.25 -14.70 12.27
N ASP A 258 16.80 -13.76 13.04
CA ASP A 258 16.13 -13.16 14.20
C ASP A 258 15.44 -11.84 13.85
N VAL A 259 15.59 -11.37 12.60
CA VAL A 259 14.93 -10.17 12.09
C VAL A 259 13.89 -10.55 11.05
N TYR A 260 12.62 -10.27 11.34
CA TYR A 260 11.49 -10.50 10.45
C TYR A 260 11.13 -9.19 9.72
N VAL A 261 10.79 -9.29 8.42
CA VAL A 261 10.25 -8.17 7.66
C VAL A 261 8.91 -8.56 7.12
N ILE A 262 7.85 -7.83 7.46
CA ILE A 262 6.48 -8.14 7.12
C ILE A 262 5.76 -6.98 6.42
N GLY A 263 4.63 -7.31 5.80
CA GLY A 263 3.80 -6.35 5.08
C GLY A 263 4.48 -5.82 3.83
N ASP A 264 4.24 -4.55 3.52
CA ASP A 264 4.60 -4.00 2.22
C ASP A 264 6.12 -3.86 1.97
N SER A 265 6.94 -3.90 3.02
CA SER A 265 8.41 -3.82 2.88
C SER A 265 9.05 -5.05 2.25
N MET A 266 8.33 -6.17 2.18
CA MET A 266 8.86 -7.44 1.69
C MET A 266 9.25 -7.41 0.21
N GLY A 267 10.31 -8.14 -0.12
CA GLY A 267 10.77 -8.37 -1.49
C GLY A 267 10.01 -9.49 -2.22
N ALA A 268 10.66 -10.03 -3.26
CA ALA A 268 10.11 -11.12 -4.06
C ALA A 268 10.01 -12.41 -3.25
N ILE A 269 8.92 -13.15 -3.46
CA ILE A 269 8.58 -14.38 -2.75
C ILE A 269 8.77 -15.61 -3.65
N SER A 270 8.39 -15.49 -4.90
CA SER A 270 8.42 -16.58 -5.84
C SER A 270 8.77 -16.08 -7.24
N PRO A 271 9.58 -16.83 -8.00
CA PRO A 271 9.83 -16.48 -9.40
C PRO A 271 8.58 -16.65 -10.29
N LEU A 272 7.54 -17.33 -9.80
CA LEU A 272 6.32 -17.59 -10.55
C LEU A 272 5.39 -16.37 -10.61
N PHE A 273 5.36 -15.54 -9.54
CA PHE A 273 4.47 -14.36 -9.47
C PHE A 273 5.14 -13.10 -8.88
N GLY A 274 6.35 -13.20 -8.38
CA GLY A 274 7.11 -12.10 -7.79
C GLY A 274 6.75 -11.85 -6.32
N HIS A 275 5.84 -10.93 -6.06
CA HIS A 275 5.53 -10.41 -4.72
C HIS A 275 4.11 -10.75 -4.29
N TYR A 276 3.91 -10.97 -2.98
CA TYR A 276 2.56 -10.88 -2.43
C TYR A 276 1.96 -9.50 -2.69
N PRO A 277 0.64 -9.38 -2.86
CA PRO A 277 -0.02 -8.08 -2.88
C PRO A 277 0.34 -7.27 -1.64
N LYS A 278 0.78 -6.04 -1.83
CA LYS A 278 1.12 -5.15 -0.72
C LYS A 278 -0.17 -4.53 -0.15
N SER A 279 -0.88 -5.34 0.63
CA SER A 279 -2.22 -5.04 1.18
C SER A 279 -2.25 -5.13 2.70
N GLY A 280 -3.23 -4.46 3.32
CA GLY A 280 -3.47 -4.55 4.76
C GLY A 280 -3.85 -5.96 5.21
N HIS A 281 -4.56 -6.73 4.38
CA HIS A 281 -4.91 -8.12 4.65
C HIS A 281 -3.67 -9.01 4.79
N VAL A 282 -2.80 -8.99 3.78
CA VAL A 282 -1.54 -9.74 3.79
C VAL A 282 -0.66 -9.32 4.96
N ALA A 283 -0.56 -8.01 5.24
CA ALA A 283 0.23 -7.50 6.36
C ALA A 283 -0.28 -8.02 7.72
N ASN A 284 -1.60 -8.03 7.92
CA ASN A 284 -2.23 -8.59 9.13
C ASN A 284 -1.97 -10.08 9.26
N ALA A 285 -2.19 -10.86 8.19
CA ALA A 285 -1.91 -12.30 8.17
C ALA A 285 -0.44 -12.60 8.52
N MET A 286 0.50 -11.85 7.95
CA MET A 286 1.94 -12.01 8.24
C MET A 286 2.28 -11.69 9.69
N GLY A 287 1.67 -10.69 10.30
CA GLY A 287 1.85 -10.39 11.72
C GLY A 287 1.49 -11.58 12.61
N ARG A 288 0.37 -12.25 12.32
CA ARG A 288 -0.09 -13.45 13.04
C ARG A 288 0.85 -14.65 12.80
N ILE A 289 1.29 -14.85 11.54
CA ILE A 289 2.21 -15.92 11.16
C ILE A 289 3.54 -15.77 11.90
N VAL A 290 4.13 -14.58 11.89
CA VAL A 290 5.42 -14.33 12.56
C VAL A 290 5.31 -14.46 14.06
N ALA A 291 4.22 -13.99 14.68
CA ALA A 291 3.98 -14.20 16.10
C ALA A 291 3.96 -15.70 16.46
N GLN A 292 3.30 -16.54 15.64
CA GLN A 292 3.30 -17.99 15.81
C GLN A 292 4.70 -18.59 15.63
N TYR A 293 5.47 -18.14 14.62
CA TYR A 293 6.83 -18.64 14.38
C TYR A 293 7.76 -18.33 15.55
N ILE A 294 7.74 -17.11 16.08
CA ILE A 294 8.53 -16.72 17.24
C ILE A 294 8.11 -17.56 18.45
N GLY A 295 6.80 -17.74 18.70
CA GLY A 295 6.32 -18.57 19.81
C GLY A 295 6.76 -20.02 19.71
N LEU A 296 6.78 -20.62 18.50
CA LEU A 296 7.30 -21.97 18.28
C LEU A 296 8.82 -22.05 18.52
N ARG A 297 9.60 -21.06 18.03
CA ARG A 297 11.05 -20.99 18.25
C ARG A 297 11.40 -20.86 19.73
N LEU A 298 10.68 -20.03 20.47
CA LEU A 298 10.86 -19.89 21.94
C LEU A 298 10.52 -21.15 22.72
N ALA A 299 9.68 -22.02 22.15
CA ALA A 299 9.30 -23.30 22.74
C ALA A 299 10.14 -24.48 22.22
N ASP A 300 11.21 -24.23 21.48
CA ASP A 300 12.05 -25.23 20.80
C ASP A 300 11.25 -26.22 19.92
N LYS A 301 10.18 -25.73 19.28
CA LYS A 301 9.32 -26.52 18.39
C LYS A 301 9.63 -26.25 16.92
N GLU A 302 9.39 -27.26 16.08
CA GLU A 302 9.52 -27.15 14.64
C GLU A 302 8.56 -26.07 14.08
N VAL A 303 9.10 -25.19 13.23
CA VAL A 303 8.33 -24.19 12.50
C VAL A 303 8.02 -24.71 11.11
N LYS A 304 6.75 -24.89 10.79
CA LYS A 304 6.30 -25.26 9.45
C LYS A 304 5.80 -24.03 8.70
N PRO A 305 6.06 -23.95 7.35
CA PRO A 305 5.59 -22.83 6.56
C PRO A 305 4.07 -22.62 6.63
N ILE A 306 3.67 -21.38 6.87
CA ILE A 306 2.29 -20.93 6.77
C ILE A 306 2.29 -19.80 5.74
N LEU A 307 1.39 -19.88 4.76
CA LEU A 307 1.27 -18.86 3.73
C LEU A 307 0.08 -17.95 4.05
N PRO A 308 0.19 -16.64 3.79
CA PRO A 308 -0.96 -15.74 3.91
C PRO A 308 -1.94 -16.03 2.77
N ASP A 309 -3.15 -15.53 2.89
CA ASP A 309 -4.06 -15.31 1.78
C ASP A 309 -4.24 -13.79 1.54
N ASN A 310 -5.03 -13.41 0.55
CA ASN A 310 -5.40 -12.03 0.35
C ASN A 310 -6.82 -11.90 -0.19
N LEU A 311 -7.54 -10.93 0.34
CA LEU A 311 -8.85 -10.52 -0.13
C LEU A 311 -8.89 -8.99 -0.15
N CYS A 312 -9.36 -8.43 -1.26
CA CYS A 312 -9.55 -6.98 -1.40
C CYS A 312 -10.89 -6.69 -2.06
N TYR A 313 -11.60 -5.70 -1.54
CA TYR A 313 -12.82 -5.15 -2.10
C TYR A 313 -12.56 -3.73 -2.60
N MET A 314 -13.08 -3.40 -3.77
CA MET A 314 -12.94 -2.08 -4.38
C MET A 314 -14.31 -1.52 -4.73
N LEU A 315 -14.65 -0.38 -4.13
CA LEU A 315 -15.87 0.35 -4.46
C LEU A 315 -15.71 1.02 -5.83
N VAL A 316 -16.59 0.69 -6.77
CA VAL A 316 -16.56 1.27 -8.12
C VAL A 316 -17.70 2.25 -8.39
N ASN A 317 -18.77 2.21 -7.58
CA ASN A 317 -19.89 3.16 -7.65
C ASN A 317 -20.34 3.56 -6.25
N GLY A 318 -20.59 4.84 -6.05
CA GLY A 318 -21.03 5.35 -4.74
C GLY A 318 -22.55 5.42 -4.56
N GLU A 319 -23.33 5.40 -5.67
CA GLU A 319 -24.81 5.38 -5.62
C GLU A 319 -25.41 4.86 -6.94
N PRO A 320 -26.06 3.66 -7.00
CA PRO A 320 -26.07 2.70 -5.89
C PRO A 320 -24.65 2.29 -5.50
N ARG A 321 -24.44 1.90 -4.25
CA ARG A 321 -23.12 1.40 -3.84
C ARG A 321 -22.87 0.04 -4.48
N GLU A 322 -21.76 -0.06 -5.22
CA GLU A 322 -21.38 -1.30 -5.89
C GLU A 322 -19.85 -1.49 -5.78
N ALA A 323 -19.43 -2.71 -5.50
CA ALA A 323 -18.03 -3.09 -5.42
C ALA A 323 -17.71 -4.29 -6.31
N ILE A 324 -16.42 -4.44 -6.61
CA ILE A 324 -15.79 -5.64 -7.17
C ILE A 324 -14.77 -6.17 -6.18
N ALA A 325 -14.32 -7.42 -6.33
CA ALA A 325 -13.38 -8.01 -5.38
C ALA A 325 -12.34 -8.90 -6.07
N VAL A 326 -11.20 -9.13 -5.39
CA VAL A 326 -10.19 -10.10 -5.80
C VAL A 326 -9.74 -10.91 -4.60
N LYS A 327 -9.61 -12.23 -4.80
CA LYS A 327 -9.02 -13.15 -3.83
C LYS A 327 -7.74 -13.74 -4.40
N PHE A 328 -6.74 -13.90 -3.53
CA PHE A 328 -5.52 -14.63 -3.85
C PHE A 328 -5.33 -15.74 -2.83
N GLU A 329 -5.00 -16.92 -3.32
CA GLU A 329 -4.60 -18.09 -2.54
C GLU A 329 -3.20 -18.52 -2.92
N TYR A 330 -2.46 -19.05 -1.98
CA TYR A 330 -1.07 -19.45 -2.17
C TYR A 330 -0.86 -20.88 -1.70
N ASN A 331 -0.14 -21.66 -2.50
CA ASN A 331 0.20 -23.03 -2.17
C ASN A 331 1.72 -23.24 -2.27
N LEU A 332 2.26 -23.97 -1.30
CA LEU A 332 3.64 -24.44 -1.36
C LEU A 332 3.69 -25.72 -2.17
N ARG A 333 4.40 -25.69 -3.29
CA ARG A 333 4.61 -26.83 -4.20
C ARG A 333 5.65 -27.80 -3.64
N GLN A 334 5.68 -29.02 -4.17
CA GLN A 334 6.69 -30.03 -3.79
C GLN A 334 8.14 -29.63 -4.14
N ASP A 335 8.34 -28.77 -5.14
CA ASP A 335 9.63 -28.22 -5.51
C ASP A 335 10.08 -27.04 -4.63
N GLY A 336 9.29 -26.70 -3.60
CA GLY A 336 9.57 -25.61 -2.66
C GLY A 336 9.20 -24.21 -3.16
N LEU A 337 8.66 -24.08 -4.39
CA LEU A 337 8.17 -22.82 -4.89
C LEU A 337 6.76 -22.53 -4.36
N ILE A 338 6.45 -21.25 -4.21
CA ILE A 338 5.10 -20.80 -3.89
C ILE A 338 4.39 -20.45 -5.20
N GLU A 339 3.20 -20.99 -5.41
CA GLU A 339 2.31 -20.63 -6.51
C GLU A 339 1.16 -19.77 -6.03
N GLN A 340 0.62 -18.94 -6.93
CA GLN A 340 -0.49 -18.02 -6.67
C GLN A 340 -1.68 -18.38 -7.54
N HIS A 341 -2.87 -18.43 -6.92
CA HIS A 341 -4.13 -18.49 -7.59
C HIS A 341 -4.90 -17.19 -7.36
N GLN A 342 -5.33 -16.56 -8.46
CA GLN A 342 -6.09 -15.30 -8.42
C GLN A 342 -7.51 -15.56 -8.90
N TYR A 343 -8.49 -15.05 -8.15
CA TYR A 343 -9.91 -15.14 -8.43
C TYR A 343 -10.48 -13.72 -8.50
N ASP A 344 -10.79 -13.26 -9.70
CA ASP A 344 -11.41 -11.95 -9.92
C ASP A 344 -12.94 -12.09 -9.84
N ILE A 345 -13.57 -11.22 -9.05
CA ILE A 345 -15.03 -11.06 -8.96
C ILE A 345 -15.33 -9.71 -9.63
N ASP A 346 -15.43 -9.77 -10.98
CA ASP A 346 -15.58 -8.61 -11.84
C ASP A 346 -17.00 -8.04 -11.86
N LEU A 347 -18.01 -8.86 -11.59
CA LEU A 347 -19.40 -8.40 -11.55
C LEU A 347 -19.63 -7.57 -10.29
N ARG A 348 -19.84 -6.28 -10.50
CA ARG A 348 -20.11 -5.36 -9.39
C ARG A 348 -21.46 -5.61 -8.73
N SER A 349 -21.50 -5.57 -7.41
CA SER A 349 -22.73 -5.74 -6.64
C SER A 349 -22.75 -4.97 -5.33
N ALA A 350 -23.94 -4.78 -4.77
CA ALA A 350 -24.14 -4.21 -3.44
C ALA A 350 -23.72 -5.18 -2.34
N ASP A 351 -23.89 -6.48 -2.55
CA ASP A 351 -23.52 -7.52 -1.57
C ASP A 351 -22.01 -7.46 -1.27
N LEU A 352 -21.16 -7.24 -2.28
CA LEU A 352 -19.73 -7.08 -2.09
C LEU A 352 -19.37 -5.81 -1.27
N VAL A 353 -20.22 -4.80 -1.26
CA VAL A 353 -20.02 -3.64 -0.38
C VAL A 353 -20.30 -4.02 1.08
N GLU A 354 -21.35 -4.79 1.36
CA GLU A 354 -21.64 -5.26 2.72
C GLU A 354 -20.54 -6.19 3.22
N GLU A 355 -20.08 -7.11 2.38
CA GLU A 355 -18.95 -8.01 2.67
C GLU A 355 -17.68 -7.23 3.01
N ASP A 356 -17.38 -6.14 2.26
CA ASP A 356 -16.23 -5.26 2.49
C ASP A 356 -16.26 -4.62 3.89
N PHE A 357 -17.43 -4.14 4.33
CA PHE A 357 -17.59 -3.60 5.68
C PHE A 357 -17.41 -4.65 6.77
N VAL A 358 -17.95 -5.85 6.57
CA VAL A 358 -17.76 -6.98 7.50
C VAL A 358 -16.30 -7.39 7.56
N TRP A 359 -15.63 -7.50 6.41
CA TRP A 359 -14.22 -7.82 6.29
C TRP A 359 -13.33 -6.78 7.00
N ALA A 360 -13.56 -5.48 6.76
CA ALA A 360 -12.77 -4.42 7.38
C ALA A 360 -12.91 -4.41 8.90
N LYS A 361 -14.14 -4.58 9.42
CA LYS A 361 -14.38 -4.71 10.87
C LYS A 361 -13.70 -5.96 11.44
N GLY A 362 -13.72 -7.07 10.70
CA GLY A 362 -13.03 -8.30 11.09
C GLY A 362 -11.51 -8.07 11.24
N LEU A 363 -10.88 -7.41 10.28
CA LEU A 363 -9.48 -7.03 10.37
C LEU A 363 -9.19 -6.14 11.59
N TYR A 364 -10.02 -5.13 11.84
CA TYR A 364 -9.81 -4.24 12.99
C TYR A 364 -9.97 -4.96 14.31
N ASN A 365 -10.90 -5.90 14.41
CA ASN A 365 -11.08 -6.72 15.59
C ASN A 365 -9.88 -7.60 15.93
N ASP A 366 -9.05 -7.97 14.94
CA ASP A 366 -7.87 -8.80 15.16
C ASP A 366 -6.79 -8.06 15.97
N PHE A 367 -6.65 -6.75 15.80
CA PHE A 367 -5.52 -6.02 16.39
C PHE A 367 -5.87 -4.68 17.05
N LEU A 368 -7.01 -4.08 16.71
CA LEU A 368 -7.44 -2.78 17.27
C LEU A 368 -8.53 -2.91 18.32
N SER A 369 -9.25 -4.03 18.37
CA SER A 369 -10.47 -4.14 19.16
C SER A 369 -10.32 -3.63 20.59
N ALA A 370 -11.01 -2.56 20.82
CA ALA A 370 -11.25 -2.02 22.15
C ALA A 370 -12.24 -2.92 22.92
#